data_e84f4cf523e589cffde384bc3153af72
#
_entry.id   e84f4cf523e589cffde384bc3153af72
#
_cell.length_a   1.000
_cell.length_b   1.000
_cell.length_c   1.000
_cell.angle_alpha   90.00
_cell.angle_beta   90.00
_cell.angle_gamma   90.00
#
_symmetry.space_group_name_H-M   'P 1'
#
loop_
_entity.id
_entity.type
_entity.pdbx_description
1 polymer ?
#
loop_
_entity_poly.entity_id
_entity_poly.type
_entity_poly.pdbx_seq_one_letter_code
_entity_poly.pdbx_strand_id
1 'polypeptide(L)'
;MIDLTIHRQALDRNIQKARESGVVIPTFENMKHPETVPEPIRARLRGVGLWDVDPLNLFRITWKNEPMESGGLYRAVPNYIELPPALTGVPARIIALVGKWFPTGCHKVGASFGCLAPRLVTGQFDAGYHRAVWPSTGNY
;
A
#
# COMPACT_ATOMS: atom_id res chain seq x y z
N MET A 1 15.42 -0.42 -13.99
CA MET A 1 16.11 0.00 -12.74
C MET A 1 15.44 1.29 -12.26
N ILE A 2 15.15 1.43 -10.95
CA ILE A 2 14.60 2.69 -10.41
C ILE A 2 15.74 3.70 -10.34
N ASP A 3 15.54 4.87 -10.93
CA ASP A 3 16.47 5.99 -10.78
C ASP A 3 16.33 6.57 -9.36
N LEU A 4 17.42 6.65 -8.63
CA LEU A 4 17.50 7.17 -7.26
C LEU A 4 18.19 8.54 -7.19
N THR A 5 18.36 9.22 -8.31
CA THR A 5 18.90 10.59 -8.34
C THR A 5 18.00 11.52 -7.54
N ILE A 6 18.59 12.26 -6.58
CA ILE A 6 17.85 13.15 -5.69
C ILE A 6 17.76 14.56 -6.29
N HIS A 7 16.56 15.03 -6.51
CA HIS A 7 16.22 16.39 -6.91
C HIS A 7 15.85 17.20 -5.67
N ARG A 8 16.86 17.74 -4.99
CA ARG A 8 16.75 18.32 -3.63
C ARG A 8 15.62 19.33 -3.50
N GLN A 9 15.54 20.32 -4.38
CA GLN A 9 14.51 21.37 -4.29
C GLN A 9 13.08 20.84 -4.36
N ALA A 10 12.81 19.88 -5.24
CA ALA A 10 11.50 19.25 -5.36
C ALA A 10 11.20 18.36 -4.16
N LEU A 11 12.21 17.62 -3.66
CA LEU A 11 12.08 16.83 -2.45
C LEU A 11 11.72 17.70 -1.24
N ASP A 12 12.39 18.84 -1.06
CA ASP A 12 12.12 19.75 0.07
C ASP A 12 10.69 20.30 0.00
N ARG A 13 10.20 20.64 -1.20
CA ARG A 13 8.77 21.01 -1.40
C ARG A 13 7.81 19.87 -1.07
N ASN A 14 8.12 18.64 -1.49
CA ASN A 14 7.31 17.46 -1.17
C ASN A 14 7.24 17.24 0.35
N ILE A 15 8.37 17.33 1.04
CA ILE A 15 8.45 17.18 2.51
C ILE A 15 7.62 18.27 3.20
N GLN A 16 7.77 19.51 2.79
CA GLN A 16 7.01 20.63 3.36
C GLN A 16 5.49 20.38 3.17
N LYS A 17 5.06 20.05 1.96
CA LYS A 17 3.66 19.80 1.64
C LYS A 17 3.07 18.62 2.43
N ALA A 18 3.85 17.55 2.59
CA ALA A 18 3.44 16.40 3.39
C ALA A 18 3.26 16.78 4.87
N ARG A 19 4.16 17.60 5.43
CA ARG A 19 4.06 18.10 6.81
C ARG A 19 2.85 19.00 7.01
N GLU A 20 2.61 19.95 6.11
CA GLU A 20 1.45 20.87 6.14
C GLU A 20 0.13 20.11 6.06
N SER A 21 0.09 19.04 5.28
CA SER A 21 -1.10 18.20 5.09
C SER A 21 -1.21 17.06 6.12
N GLY A 22 -0.25 16.92 7.04
CA GLY A 22 -0.22 15.82 8.02
C GLY A 22 -0.10 14.43 7.39
N VAL A 23 0.42 14.34 6.15
CA VAL A 23 0.54 13.08 5.41
C VAL A 23 1.81 12.35 5.84
N VAL A 24 1.65 11.10 6.26
CA VAL A 24 2.73 10.16 6.50
C VAL A 24 2.55 8.97 5.57
N ILE A 25 3.61 8.54 4.93
CA ILE A 25 3.59 7.37 4.05
C ILE A 25 4.36 6.21 4.69
N PRO A 26 3.93 4.95 4.45
CA PRO A 26 4.67 3.78 4.92
C PRO A 26 5.99 3.61 4.17
N THR A 27 6.93 2.94 4.82
CA THR A 27 8.10 2.38 4.14
C THR A 27 7.74 1.03 3.52
N PHE A 28 8.55 0.55 2.57
CA PHE A 28 8.41 -0.82 2.06
C PHE A 28 8.62 -1.87 3.16
N GLU A 29 9.42 -1.54 4.18
CA GLU A 29 9.60 -2.41 5.35
C GLU A 29 8.32 -2.51 6.18
N ASN A 30 7.58 -1.42 6.38
CA ASN A 30 6.26 -1.48 7.04
C ASN A 30 5.25 -2.34 6.26
N MET A 31 5.32 -2.36 4.92
CA MET A 31 4.44 -3.19 4.10
C MET A 31 4.75 -4.69 4.23
N LYS A 32 6.04 -5.02 4.32
CA LYS A 32 6.53 -6.39 4.50
C LYS A 32 6.33 -6.87 5.94
N HIS A 33 6.59 -5.99 6.90
CA HIS A 33 6.54 -6.21 8.33
C HIS A 33 5.57 -5.21 8.99
N PRO A 34 4.24 -5.34 8.78
CA PRO A 34 3.25 -4.38 9.28
C PRO A 34 3.20 -4.30 10.80
N GLU A 35 3.72 -5.30 11.51
CA GLU A 35 3.94 -5.25 12.95
C GLU A 35 4.89 -4.13 13.38
N THR A 36 5.71 -3.59 12.48
CA THR A 36 6.62 -2.46 12.72
C THR A 36 5.96 -1.08 12.57
N VAL A 37 4.71 -1.04 12.12
CA VAL A 37 3.95 0.21 12.01
C VAL A 37 3.73 0.80 13.41
N PRO A 38 4.08 2.08 13.66
CA PRO A 38 3.95 2.70 14.98
C PRO A 38 2.53 2.65 15.54
N GLU A 39 2.39 2.38 16.85
CA GLU A 39 1.07 2.25 17.50
C GLU A 39 0.16 3.48 17.30
N PRO A 40 0.63 4.73 17.33
CA PRO A 40 -0.25 5.87 17.07
C PRO A 40 -0.89 5.85 15.67
N ILE A 41 -0.19 5.30 14.67
CA ILE A 41 -0.71 5.11 13.31
C ILE A 41 -1.74 3.98 13.31
N ARG A 42 -1.41 2.84 13.93
CA ARG A 42 -2.32 1.69 14.03
C ARG A 42 -3.63 2.04 14.75
N ALA A 43 -3.54 2.81 15.84
CA ALA A 43 -4.71 3.26 16.58
C ALA A 43 -5.65 4.12 15.73
N ARG A 44 -5.10 5.05 14.95
CA ARG A 44 -5.89 5.88 14.03
C ARG A 44 -6.45 5.07 12.86
N LEU A 45 -5.67 4.14 12.33
CA LEU A 45 -6.05 3.31 11.19
C LEU A 45 -7.30 2.46 11.46
N ARG A 46 -7.53 2.03 12.72
CA ARG A 46 -8.75 1.29 13.11
C ARG A 46 -10.05 2.04 12.78
N GLY A 47 -10.02 3.36 12.79
CA GLY A 47 -11.17 4.21 12.46
C GLY A 47 -11.32 4.54 10.97
N VAL A 48 -10.42 4.06 10.10
CA VAL A 48 -10.40 4.36 8.66
C VAL A 48 -10.93 3.15 7.89
N GLY A 49 -11.97 3.32 7.10
CA GLY A 49 -12.52 2.29 6.22
C GLY A 49 -11.62 2.02 5.00
N LEU A 50 -11.72 0.82 4.41
CA LEU A 50 -10.91 0.46 3.23
C LEU A 50 -11.16 1.33 2.00
N TRP A 51 -12.33 1.98 1.94
CA TRP A 51 -12.76 2.84 0.83
C TRP A 51 -12.59 4.32 1.13
N ASP A 52 -12.16 4.70 2.33
CA ASP A 52 -11.94 6.08 2.70
C ASP A 52 -10.73 6.65 1.97
N VAL A 53 -10.86 7.86 1.48
CA VAL A 53 -9.74 8.60 0.87
C VAL A 53 -8.91 9.21 2.00
N ASP A 54 -8.13 8.36 2.67
CA ASP A 54 -7.26 8.74 3.78
C ASP A 54 -5.84 8.22 3.54
N PRO A 55 -4.79 9.06 3.67
CA PRO A 55 -3.41 8.66 3.52
C PRO A 55 -2.98 7.49 4.42
N LEU A 56 -3.63 7.32 5.57
CA LEU A 56 -3.37 6.19 6.48
C LEU A 56 -3.65 4.85 5.82
N ASN A 57 -4.57 4.80 4.84
CA ASN A 57 -4.84 3.58 4.09
C ASN A 57 -3.62 3.06 3.31
N LEU A 58 -2.61 3.89 3.06
CA LEU A 58 -1.35 3.43 2.47
C LEU A 58 -0.62 2.43 3.37
N PHE A 59 -0.82 2.48 4.70
CA PHE A 59 -0.27 1.49 5.63
C PHE A 59 -0.94 0.11 5.52
N ARG A 60 -2.07 0.00 4.81
CA ARG A 60 -2.73 -1.26 4.47
C ARG A 60 -2.28 -1.85 3.12
N ILE A 61 -1.19 -1.37 2.55
CA ILE A 61 -0.59 -1.98 1.36
C ILE A 61 0.26 -3.17 1.81
N THR A 62 -0.42 -4.25 2.21
CA THR A 62 0.21 -5.49 2.65
C THR A 62 -0.75 -6.67 2.46
N TRP A 63 -0.20 -7.85 2.16
CA TRP A 63 -0.98 -9.10 2.08
C TRP A 63 -1.44 -9.63 3.45
N LYS A 64 -0.96 -9.00 4.55
CA LYS A 64 -1.28 -9.39 5.93
C LYS A 64 -2.47 -8.64 6.54
N ASN A 65 -3.22 -7.88 5.75
CA ASN A 65 -4.39 -7.18 6.28
C ASN A 65 -5.42 -8.15 6.83
N GLU A 66 -6.06 -7.78 7.92
CA GLU A 66 -7.24 -8.47 8.43
C GLU A 66 -8.53 -7.80 7.93
N PRO A 67 -9.66 -8.53 7.97
CA PRO A 67 -10.97 -7.94 7.73
C PRO A 67 -11.27 -6.78 8.67
N MET A 68 -12.07 -5.81 8.23
CA MET A 68 -12.50 -4.68 9.09
C MET A 68 -13.25 -5.17 10.33
N GLU A 69 -14.03 -6.23 10.18
CA GLU A 69 -14.78 -6.88 11.26
C GLU A 69 -13.88 -7.49 12.35
N SER A 70 -12.62 -7.79 11.98
CA SER A 70 -11.60 -8.30 12.91
C SER A 70 -10.68 -7.20 13.46
N GLY A 71 -10.99 -5.93 13.17
CA GLY A 71 -10.21 -4.76 13.65
C GLY A 71 -9.51 -3.98 12.54
N GLY A 72 -9.42 -4.50 11.32
CA GLY A 72 -8.90 -3.81 10.15
C GLY A 72 -7.42 -3.48 10.19
N LEU A 73 -6.64 -4.26 10.94
CA LEU A 73 -5.19 -4.12 11.04
C LEU A 73 -4.47 -5.25 10.31
N TYR A 74 -3.67 -6.04 11.03
CA TYR A 74 -2.72 -6.97 10.43
C TYR A 74 -2.76 -8.35 11.08
N ARG A 75 -2.63 -9.37 10.24
CA ARG A 75 -2.46 -10.76 10.63
C ARG A 75 -0.98 -11.14 10.66
N ALA A 76 -0.67 -12.24 11.34
CA ALA A 76 0.68 -12.80 11.38
C ALA A 76 1.13 -13.33 10.00
N VAL A 77 0.18 -13.89 9.23
CA VAL A 77 0.45 -14.49 7.91
C VAL A 77 -0.36 -13.81 6.81
N PRO A 78 0.09 -13.82 5.55
CA PRO A 78 -0.67 -13.33 4.42
C PRO A 78 -2.04 -14.01 4.28
N ASN A 79 -3.00 -13.29 3.69
CA ASN A 79 -4.29 -13.87 3.33
C ASN A 79 -4.12 -14.74 2.09
N TYR A 80 -4.45 -16.01 2.20
CA TYR A 80 -4.43 -16.96 1.09
C TYR A 80 -5.53 -18.01 1.22
N ILE A 81 -5.86 -18.61 0.11
CA ILE A 81 -6.62 -19.86 0.03
C ILE A 81 -5.76 -20.90 -0.67
N GLU A 82 -5.86 -22.13 -0.22
CA GLU A 82 -5.26 -23.28 -0.89
C GLU A 82 -6.34 -23.99 -1.71
N LEU A 83 -6.11 -24.15 -3.00
CA LEU A 83 -7.05 -24.84 -3.89
C LEU A 83 -6.74 -26.35 -3.81
N PRO A 84 -7.72 -27.17 -3.41
CA PRO A 84 -7.47 -28.60 -3.24
C PRO A 84 -7.25 -29.30 -4.58
N PRO A 85 -6.45 -30.38 -4.64
CA PRO A 85 -6.22 -31.16 -5.86
C PRO A 85 -7.50 -31.67 -6.52
N ALA A 86 -8.53 -31.97 -5.75
CA ALA A 86 -9.83 -32.38 -6.27
C ALA A 86 -10.51 -31.31 -7.13
N LEU A 87 -10.23 -30.01 -6.85
CA LEU A 87 -10.74 -28.90 -7.64
C LEU A 87 -9.84 -28.60 -8.85
N THR A 88 -8.53 -28.70 -8.66
CA THR A 88 -7.58 -28.25 -9.68
C THR A 88 -7.18 -29.34 -10.67
N GLY A 89 -7.40 -30.60 -10.33
CA GLY A 89 -7.00 -31.77 -11.13
C GLY A 89 -5.48 -32.01 -11.19
N VAL A 90 -4.69 -31.27 -10.41
CA VAL A 90 -3.22 -31.42 -10.39
C VAL A 90 -2.71 -31.77 -8.99
N PRO A 91 -1.69 -32.66 -8.88
CA PRO A 91 -1.16 -33.08 -7.58
C PRO A 91 -0.14 -32.07 -7.03
N ALA A 92 -0.48 -30.78 -7.08
CA ALA A 92 0.36 -29.70 -6.58
C ALA A 92 -0.43 -28.83 -5.61
N ARG A 93 0.26 -28.21 -4.66
CA ARG A 93 -0.32 -27.18 -3.81
C ARG A 93 -0.43 -25.87 -4.62
N ILE A 94 -1.67 -25.43 -4.87
CA ILE A 94 -1.94 -24.16 -5.52
C ILE A 94 -2.44 -23.19 -4.47
N ILE A 95 -1.68 -22.12 -4.25
CA ILE A 95 -1.98 -21.09 -3.25
C ILE A 95 -2.36 -19.80 -3.99
N ALA A 96 -3.55 -19.30 -3.71
CA ALA A 96 -4.03 -18.02 -4.22
C ALA A 96 -3.99 -16.97 -3.11
N LEU A 97 -3.24 -15.89 -3.30
CA LEU A 97 -3.23 -14.77 -2.38
C LEU A 97 -4.52 -13.95 -2.51
N VAL A 98 -5.11 -13.57 -1.36
CA VAL A 98 -6.37 -12.84 -1.30
C VAL A 98 -6.11 -11.35 -1.07
N GLY A 99 -6.34 -10.54 -2.09
CA GLY A 99 -6.16 -9.07 -2.05
C GLY A 99 -7.39 -8.29 -1.62
N LYS A 100 -8.46 -8.93 -1.15
CA LYS A 100 -9.73 -8.32 -0.78
C LYS A 100 -9.61 -7.22 0.29
N TRP A 101 -8.64 -7.35 1.18
CA TRP A 101 -8.46 -6.47 2.33
C TRP A 101 -7.48 -5.32 2.08
N PHE A 102 -7.00 -5.15 0.86
CA PHE A 102 -6.29 -3.94 0.47
C PHE A 102 -7.26 -2.74 0.38
N PRO A 103 -6.77 -1.50 0.54
CA PRO A 103 -7.56 -0.32 0.22
C PRO A 103 -8.19 -0.45 -1.17
N THR A 104 -9.44 -0.01 -1.31
CA THR A 104 -10.24 -0.18 -2.55
C THR A 104 -10.52 -1.65 -2.96
N GLY A 105 -10.27 -2.61 -2.06
CA GLY A 105 -10.49 -4.03 -2.31
C GLY A 105 -9.55 -4.65 -3.36
N CYS A 106 -8.46 -3.98 -3.72
CA CYS A 106 -7.56 -4.45 -4.78
C CYS A 106 -6.08 -4.17 -4.46
N HIS A 107 -5.23 -5.19 -4.70
CA HIS A 107 -3.77 -5.06 -4.51
C HIS A 107 -3.09 -4.05 -5.47
N LYS A 108 -3.78 -3.56 -6.49
CA LYS A 108 -3.26 -2.58 -7.47
C LYS A 108 -2.81 -1.27 -6.83
N VAL A 109 -3.39 -0.89 -5.68
CA VAL A 109 -2.91 0.25 -4.90
C VAL A 109 -1.42 0.12 -4.54
N GLY A 110 -0.94 -1.10 -4.30
CA GLY A 110 0.48 -1.37 -4.06
C GLY A 110 1.36 -1.11 -5.29
N ALA A 111 0.88 -1.47 -6.48
CA ALA A 111 1.61 -1.19 -7.72
C ALA A 111 1.71 0.32 -7.98
N SER A 112 0.60 1.06 -7.81
CA SER A 112 0.58 2.52 -7.96
C SER A 112 1.50 3.21 -6.95
N PHE A 113 1.47 2.77 -5.68
CA PHE A 113 2.37 3.26 -4.65
C PHE A 113 3.85 2.96 -4.99
N GLY A 114 4.16 1.74 -5.42
CA GLY A 114 5.51 1.33 -5.80
C GLY A 114 6.08 2.14 -6.97
N CYS A 115 5.23 2.62 -7.87
CA CYS A 115 5.63 3.52 -8.95
C CYS A 115 5.84 4.96 -8.49
N LEU A 116 5.01 5.46 -7.58
CA LEU A 116 4.99 6.88 -7.20
C LEU A 116 5.91 7.21 -6.02
N ALA A 117 5.91 6.39 -4.97
CA ALA A 117 6.64 6.70 -3.74
C ALA A 117 8.15 6.91 -3.94
N PRO A 118 8.88 6.08 -4.71
CA PRO A 118 10.29 6.33 -5.00
C PRO A 118 10.53 7.69 -5.66
N ARG A 119 9.64 8.11 -6.54
CA ARG A 119 9.75 9.40 -7.24
C ARG A 119 9.44 10.59 -6.33
N LEU A 120 8.49 10.42 -5.40
CA LEU A 120 8.19 11.44 -4.38
C LEU A 120 9.39 11.66 -3.45
N VAL A 121 9.99 10.57 -2.93
CA VAL A 121 11.09 10.65 -1.95
C VAL A 121 12.45 10.98 -2.58
N THR A 122 12.56 10.98 -3.89
CA THR A 122 13.73 11.47 -4.62
C THR A 122 13.52 12.88 -5.20
N GLY A 123 12.29 13.40 -5.18
CA GLY A 123 11.94 14.68 -5.82
C GLY A 123 11.79 14.60 -7.33
N GLN A 124 11.85 13.41 -7.94
CA GLN A 124 11.57 13.23 -9.37
C GLN A 124 10.09 13.46 -9.70
N PHE A 125 9.21 13.30 -8.72
CA PHE A 125 7.83 13.73 -8.77
C PHE A 125 7.62 14.86 -7.77
N ASP A 126 7.31 16.05 -8.27
CA ASP A 126 6.95 17.22 -7.46
C ASP A 126 5.42 17.26 -7.32
N ALA A 127 4.92 16.96 -6.13
CA ALA A 127 3.49 16.90 -5.84
C ALA A 127 2.77 18.27 -5.97
N GLY A 128 3.51 19.36 -6.03
CA GLY A 128 2.99 20.71 -6.27
C GLY A 128 2.81 21.04 -7.73
N TYR A 129 3.46 20.30 -8.63
CA TYR A 129 3.57 20.64 -10.05
C TYR A 129 3.13 19.50 -10.97
N HIS A 130 3.52 18.25 -10.68
CA HIS A 130 3.22 17.10 -11.53
C HIS A 130 1.85 16.48 -11.17
N ARG A 131 1.24 15.85 -12.17
CA ARG A 131 0.08 14.96 -11.99
C ARG A 131 0.46 13.55 -12.38
N ALA A 132 0.13 12.58 -11.52
CA ALA A 132 0.29 11.17 -11.84
C ALA A 132 -0.92 10.68 -12.63
N VAL A 133 -0.68 10.02 -13.77
CA VAL A 133 -1.72 9.45 -14.62
C VAL A 133 -1.36 8.00 -14.90
N TRP A 134 -2.29 7.09 -14.68
CA TRP A 134 -2.15 5.68 -15.01
C TRP A 134 -3.20 5.30 -16.05
N PRO A 135 -2.80 4.89 -17.26
CA PRO A 135 -3.74 4.29 -18.19
C PRO A 135 -4.19 2.93 -17.65
N SER A 136 -5.47 2.60 -17.85
CA SER A 136 -6.02 1.32 -17.44
C SER A 136 -6.85 0.70 -18.55
N THR A 137 -6.64 -0.60 -18.77
CA THR A 137 -7.51 -1.43 -19.63
C THR A 137 -8.40 -2.37 -18.82
N GLY A 138 -8.48 -2.18 -17.51
CA GLY A 138 -9.23 -3.02 -16.57
C GLY A 138 -9.07 -2.55 -15.14
N ASN A 139 -8.57 -3.39 -14.25
CA ASN A 139 -8.48 -3.19 -12.80
C ASN A 139 -7.35 -2.22 -12.35
N TYR A 140 -7.24 -1.08 -12.96
CA TYR A 140 -6.31 -0.06 -12.48
C TYR A 140 -7.09 1.12 -11.96
#